data_30082fb0eecd4949104f6488ca917f3c
#
_entry.id   30082fb0eecd4949104f6488ca917f3c
#
_cell.length_a   1.000
_cell.length_b   1.000
_cell.length_c   1.000
_cell.angle_alpha   90.00
_cell.angle_beta   90.00
_cell.angle_gamma   90.00
#
_symmetry.space_group_name_H-M   'P 1'
#
loop_
_entity.id
_entity.type
_entity.pdbx_description
1 polymer ?
#
loop_
_entity_poly.entity_id
_entity_poly.type
_entity_poly.pdbx_seq_one_letter_code
_entity_poly.pdbx_strand_id
1 'polypeptide(L)'
;MFAQLCTAALLAFGLTGAPRRQGIVGFYDPTTLGGSWLDNAGDGLGEPLNVVISGLSSPQVLTDTGLLNYAEAIGFANECFDIHLGNPQSANLGDGNGWVNQTVELRQDYGSPDLGTCLESLIGGNHFRVYRQNGALANSGALFLAVSQEEPVTDNHDIIPNGYNLGRDALVQAAVGVTTHNGVSYTTTAETLVGIMPVGSTGVNHGIAVDGNAIFLTVRIN
;
A
#
# COMPACT_ATOMS: atom_id res chain seq x y z
N MET A 1 -15.33 -41.21 62.19
CA MET A 1 -14.26 -40.38 61.60
C MET A 1 -14.67 -40.01 60.23
N PHE A 2 -15.25 -38.83 60.09
CA PHE A 2 -15.65 -38.31 58.78
C PHE A 2 -14.62 -37.23 58.33
N ALA A 3 -13.93 -37.49 57.23
CA ALA A 3 -13.02 -36.54 56.64
C ALA A 3 -13.80 -35.61 55.68
N GLN A 4 -13.77 -34.32 55.95
CA GLN A 4 -14.41 -33.28 55.14
C GLN A 4 -13.39 -32.79 54.09
N LEU A 5 -13.68 -33.04 52.81
CA LEU A 5 -12.92 -32.44 51.69
C LEU A 5 -13.38 -31.00 51.46
N CYS A 6 -12.48 -30.04 51.68
CA CYS A 6 -12.66 -28.66 51.24
C CYS A 6 -12.24 -28.54 49.78
N THR A 7 -13.21 -28.27 48.90
CA THR A 7 -12.96 -27.92 47.48
C THR A 7 -12.77 -26.41 47.39
N ALA A 8 -11.54 -25.97 47.07
CA ALA A 8 -11.27 -24.58 46.82
C ALA A 8 -11.60 -24.26 45.34
N ALA A 9 -12.58 -23.40 45.09
CA ALA A 9 -12.90 -22.87 43.76
C ALA A 9 -11.96 -21.71 43.46
N LEU A 10 -11.07 -21.88 42.44
CA LEU A 10 -10.30 -20.78 41.85
C LEU A 10 -11.22 -19.96 40.96
N LEU A 11 -11.52 -18.73 41.38
CA LEU A 11 -12.12 -17.69 40.55
C LEU A 11 -11.02 -17.10 39.66
N ALA A 12 -11.03 -17.46 38.36
CA ALA A 12 -10.22 -16.80 37.34
C ALA A 12 -10.84 -15.44 37.04
N PHE A 13 -10.26 -14.36 37.55
CA PHE A 13 -10.57 -13.01 37.09
C PHE A 13 -9.99 -12.82 35.69
N GLY A 14 -10.84 -12.88 34.67
CA GLY A 14 -10.52 -12.45 33.33
C GLY A 14 -10.31 -10.92 33.33
N LEU A 15 -9.07 -10.49 33.19
CA LEU A 15 -8.74 -9.11 32.90
C LEU A 15 -9.21 -8.80 31.46
N THR A 16 -10.43 -8.29 31.33
CA THR A 16 -10.85 -7.63 30.08
C THR A 16 -10.16 -6.29 30.03
N GLY A 17 -8.96 -6.27 29.40
CA GLY A 17 -8.28 -5.03 29.08
C GLY A 17 -9.20 -4.20 28.19
N ALA A 18 -9.58 -2.99 28.63
CA ALA A 18 -10.27 -2.04 27.79
C ALA A 18 -9.45 -1.82 26.50
N PRO A 19 -10.08 -1.75 25.31
CA PRO A 19 -9.35 -1.51 24.07
C PRO A 19 -8.58 -0.19 24.24
N ARG A 20 -7.25 -0.26 24.16
CA ARG A 20 -6.41 0.93 24.09
C ARG A 20 -6.88 1.70 22.84
N ARG A 21 -7.31 2.94 23.00
CA ARG A 21 -7.44 3.85 21.88
C ARG A 21 -6.05 3.97 21.25
N GLN A 22 -5.87 3.33 20.10
CA GLN A 22 -4.68 3.55 19.28
C GLN A 22 -4.67 5.04 18.91
N GLY A 23 -3.56 5.73 19.21
CA GLY A 23 -3.37 7.11 18.75
C GLY A 23 -3.38 7.12 17.23
N ILE A 24 -3.80 8.24 16.63
CA ILE A 24 -3.70 8.43 15.18
C ILE A 24 -2.20 8.46 14.84
N VAL A 25 -1.75 7.50 14.04
CA VAL A 25 -0.35 7.35 13.62
C VAL A 25 -0.27 7.32 12.11
N GLY A 26 0.91 7.63 11.56
CA GLY A 26 1.13 7.64 10.12
C GLY A 26 0.96 6.27 9.47
N PHE A 27 1.56 5.26 10.07
CA PHE A 27 1.41 3.84 9.75
C PHE A 27 1.99 2.99 10.91
N TYR A 28 1.76 1.69 10.88
CA TYR A 28 2.48 0.71 11.69
C TYR A 28 3.38 -0.13 10.77
N ASP A 29 4.60 -0.42 11.20
CA ASP A 29 5.50 -1.29 10.44
C ASP A 29 4.87 -2.69 10.32
N PRO A 30 4.61 -3.18 9.09
CA PRO A 30 4.00 -4.48 8.86
C PRO A 30 4.73 -5.63 9.56
N THR A 31 6.06 -5.58 9.62
CA THR A 31 6.89 -6.65 10.16
C THR A 31 6.76 -6.83 11.67
N THR A 32 6.35 -5.79 12.38
CA THR A 32 6.21 -5.82 13.85
C THR A 32 5.23 -6.88 14.33
N LEU A 33 4.18 -7.15 13.56
CA LEU A 33 3.12 -8.11 13.90
C LEU A 33 2.99 -9.24 12.86
N GLY A 34 4.10 -9.59 12.19
CA GLY A 34 4.18 -10.74 11.30
C GLY A 34 3.67 -10.52 9.88
N GLY A 35 3.56 -9.27 9.46
CA GLY A 35 3.34 -8.90 8.06
C GLY A 35 4.65 -8.74 7.29
N SER A 36 4.57 -8.13 6.09
CA SER A 36 5.68 -7.99 5.16
C SER A 36 5.65 -6.63 4.46
N TRP A 37 6.83 -6.13 4.06
CA TRP A 37 6.99 -5.03 3.12
C TRP A 37 6.96 -5.48 1.65
N LEU A 38 6.79 -6.78 1.41
CA LEU A 38 6.47 -7.32 0.10
C LEU A 38 5.04 -7.83 0.13
N ASP A 39 4.32 -7.62 -0.93
CA ASP A 39 3.03 -8.26 -1.16
C ASP A 39 3.23 -9.73 -1.60
N ASN A 40 2.20 -10.36 -2.12
CA ASN A 40 2.23 -11.70 -2.68
C ASN A 40 1.83 -11.64 -4.15
N ALA A 41 2.83 -11.65 -5.03
CA ALA A 41 2.67 -11.72 -6.47
C ALA A 41 2.57 -13.16 -7.01
N GLY A 42 2.63 -14.16 -6.13
CA GLY A 42 2.65 -15.59 -6.46
C GLY A 42 4.03 -16.22 -6.32
N ASP A 43 4.07 -17.56 -6.34
CA ASP A 43 5.30 -18.38 -6.30
C ASP A 43 6.27 -18.07 -5.14
N GLY A 44 5.77 -17.48 -4.06
CA GLY A 44 6.58 -17.06 -2.91
C GLY A 44 7.39 -15.78 -3.13
N LEU A 45 7.08 -15.03 -4.18
CA LEU A 45 7.65 -13.73 -4.53
C LEU A 45 6.65 -12.61 -4.27
N GLY A 46 7.15 -11.39 -4.10
CA GLY A 46 6.31 -10.22 -3.88
C GLY A 46 6.88 -8.94 -4.48
N GLU A 47 6.02 -7.96 -4.65
CA GLU A 47 6.39 -6.60 -5.05
C GLU A 47 6.57 -5.71 -3.82
N PRO A 48 7.52 -4.76 -3.84
CA PRO A 48 7.80 -3.93 -2.67
C PRO A 48 6.66 -2.93 -2.42
N LEU A 49 6.20 -2.84 -1.17
CA LEU A 49 5.28 -1.80 -0.70
C LEU A 49 6.08 -0.50 -0.48
N ASN A 50 6.54 0.10 -1.57
CA ASN A 50 7.59 1.12 -1.60
C ASN A 50 7.09 2.56 -1.47
N VAL A 51 5.77 2.78 -1.41
CA VAL A 51 5.15 4.07 -1.08
C VAL A 51 4.07 3.86 -0.03
N VAL A 52 4.00 4.77 0.96
CA VAL A 52 2.93 4.76 1.98
C VAL A 52 2.27 6.12 2.04
N ILE A 53 0.96 6.19 1.77
CA ILE A 53 0.16 7.38 2.08
C ILE A 53 -0.24 7.31 3.55
N SER A 54 0.21 8.29 4.31
CA SER A 54 0.06 8.40 5.76
C SER A 54 -1.41 8.34 6.21
N GLY A 55 -1.69 7.58 7.26
CA GLY A 55 -2.96 7.66 8.00
C GLY A 55 -3.21 9.03 8.65
N LEU A 56 -2.19 9.91 8.69
CA LEU A 56 -2.32 11.31 9.10
C LEU A 56 -2.72 12.25 7.97
N SER A 57 -2.87 11.77 6.74
CA SER A 57 -3.37 12.55 5.60
C SER A 57 -4.80 13.04 5.85
N SER A 58 -5.30 13.96 5.02
CA SER A 58 -6.71 14.38 5.09
C SER A 58 -7.60 13.14 4.98
N PRO A 59 -8.58 12.93 5.89
CA PRO A 59 -9.38 11.70 5.94
C PRO A 59 -10.08 11.36 4.62
N GLN A 60 -10.43 12.37 3.84
CA GLN A 60 -11.07 12.19 2.54
C GLN A 60 -10.15 11.49 1.54
N VAL A 61 -8.83 11.77 1.57
CA VAL A 61 -7.82 11.09 0.71
C VAL A 61 -7.75 9.59 1.00
N LEU A 62 -8.03 9.20 2.24
CA LEU A 62 -7.97 7.81 2.69
C LEU A 62 -9.25 7.01 2.38
N THR A 63 -10.25 7.60 1.74
CA THR A 63 -11.42 6.88 1.18
C THR A 63 -11.12 6.39 -0.22
N ASP A 64 -11.86 5.39 -0.72
CA ASP A 64 -11.62 4.84 -2.06
C ASP A 64 -11.83 5.90 -3.15
N THR A 65 -12.92 6.67 -3.07
CA THR A 65 -13.21 7.75 -4.02
C THR A 65 -12.24 8.92 -3.90
N GLY A 66 -11.81 9.26 -2.67
CA GLY A 66 -10.85 10.35 -2.45
C GLY A 66 -9.43 9.97 -2.87
N LEU A 67 -9.04 8.70 -2.71
CA LEU A 67 -7.80 8.17 -3.23
C LEU A 67 -7.78 8.26 -4.77
N LEU A 68 -8.86 7.84 -5.44
CA LEU A 68 -8.95 7.93 -6.90
C LEU A 68 -8.81 9.38 -7.38
N ASN A 69 -9.55 10.33 -6.77
CA ASN A 69 -9.43 11.75 -7.13
C ASN A 69 -8.02 12.32 -6.88
N TYR A 70 -7.33 11.85 -5.84
CA TYR A 70 -5.94 12.20 -5.59
C TYR A 70 -4.99 11.57 -6.61
N ALA A 71 -5.20 10.30 -6.96
CA ALA A 71 -4.43 9.60 -7.97
C ALA A 71 -4.51 10.30 -9.34
N GLU A 72 -5.71 10.72 -9.74
CA GLU A 72 -5.92 11.51 -10.97
C GLU A 72 -5.22 12.88 -10.90
N ALA A 73 -5.12 13.48 -9.71
CA ALA A 73 -4.36 14.72 -9.52
C ALA A 73 -2.84 14.55 -9.73
N ILE A 74 -2.34 13.32 -9.64
CA ILE A 74 -0.91 12.99 -9.82
C ILE A 74 -0.64 12.12 -11.06
N GLY A 75 -1.63 12.00 -11.96
CA GLY A 75 -1.49 11.37 -13.28
C GLY A 75 -1.71 9.86 -13.30
N PHE A 76 -2.57 9.33 -12.43
CA PHE A 76 -2.96 7.91 -12.41
C PHE A 76 -4.48 7.78 -12.37
N ALA A 77 -5.02 6.82 -13.11
CA ALA A 77 -6.45 6.52 -13.16
C ALA A 77 -6.72 5.01 -13.12
N ASN A 78 -8.00 4.64 -13.11
CA ASN A 78 -8.43 3.25 -13.22
C ASN A 78 -7.86 2.61 -14.48
N GLU A 79 -7.70 1.29 -14.45
CA GLU A 79 -7.26 0.50 -15.60
C GLU A 79 -8.14 0.74 -16.84
N CYS A 80 -7.57 0.52 -18.01
CA CYS A 80 -8.23 0.72 -19.31
C CYS A 80 -9.62 0.05 -19.34
N PHE A 81 -10.68 0.83 -19.52
CA PHE A 81 -12.09 0.41 -19.48
C PHE A 81 -12.51 -0.34 -18.20
N ASP A 82 -11.85 -0.08 -17.06
CA ASP A 82 -12.02 -0.80 -15.80
C ASP A 82 -11.84 -2.33 -15.94
N ILE A 83 -11.02 -2.77 -16.90
CA ILE A 83 -10.73 -4.19 -17.14
C ILE A 83 -9.43 -4.56 -16.41
N HIS A 84 -9.55 -5.32 -15.35
CA HIS A 84 -8.42 -5.92 -14.66
C HIS A 84 -8.08 -7.29 -15.28
N LEU A 85 -6.84 -7.46 -15.69
CA LEU A 85 -6.34 -8.73 -16.22
C LEU A 85 -5.48 -9.42 -15.16
N GLY A 86 -5.79 -10.67 -14.87
CA GLY A 86 -5.08 -11.49 -13.89
C GLY A 86 -5.85 -11.66 -12.58
N ASN A 87 -5.17 -12.23 -11.59
CA ASN A 87 -5.71 -12.38 -10.24
C ASN A 87 -5.24 -11.20 -9.37
N PRO A 88 -6.07 -10.70 -8.44
CA PRO A 88 -5.63 -9.65 -7.53
C PRO A 88 -4.48 -10.16 -6.65
N GLN A 89 -3.46 -9.36 -6.48
CA GLN A 89 -2.39 -9.61 -5.53
C GLN A 89 -2.87 -9.33 -4.10
N SER A 90 -2.16 -9.85 -3.10
CA SER A 90 -2.53 -9.67 -1.69
C SER A 90 -1.35 -9.21 -0.85
N ALA A 91 -1.59 -8.47 0.23
CA ALA A 91 -0.56 -8.09 1.19
C ALA A 91 -0.98 -8.44 2.63
N ASN A 92 0.00 -8.75 3.46
CA ASN A 92 -0.17 -8.87 4.91
C ASN A 92 0.52 -7.69 5.59
N LEU A 93 -0.26 -6.72 6.03
CA LEU A 93 0.23 -5.48 6.66
C LEU A 93 0.46 -5.61 8.18
N GLY A 94 0.46 -6.83 8.73
CA GLY A 94 0.65 -7.05 10.17
C GLY A 94 -0.48 -6.46 11.03
N ASP A 95 -1.61 -6.18 10.44
CA ASP A 95 -2.72 -5.48 11.10
C ASP A 95 -3.76 -6.42 11.74
N GLY A 96 -3.57 -7.73 11.56
CA GLY A 96 -4.47 -8.77 12.08
C GLY A 96 -5.46 -9.31 11.05
N ASN A 97 -5.52 -8.73 9.85
CA ASN A 97 -6.37 -9.24 8.76
C ASN A 97 -5.70 -10.39 7.97
N GLY A 98 -4.38 -10.62 8.16
CA GLY A 98 -3.62 -11.56 7.36
C GLY A 98 -3.41 -11.07 5.92
N TRP A 99 -3.45 -11.98 4.95
CA TRP A 99 -3.33 -11.65 3.52
C TRP A 99 -4.66 -11.13 2.98
N VAL A 100 -4.68 -9.87 2.54
CA VAL A 100 -5.85 -9.18 2.00
C VAL A 100 -5.55 -8.71 0.58
N ASN A 101 -6.48 -8.94 -0.34
CA ASN A 101 -6.33 -8.51 -1.73
C ASN A 101 -6.21 -6.99 -1.85
N GLN A 102 -5.54 -6.53 -2.91
CA GLN A 102 -5.50 -5.13 -3.28
C GLN A 102 -6.91 -4.54 -3.37
N THR A 103 -7.06 -3.29 -2.96
CA THR A 103 -8.35 -2.59 -3.07
C THR A 103 -8.59 -2.05 -4.47
N VAL A 104 -7.52 -1.66 -5.14
CA VAL A 104 -7.51 -1.13 -6.51
C VAL A 104 -6.11 -1.24 -7.10
N GLU A 105 -6.02 -1.31 -8.43
CA GLU A 105 -4.83 -1.07 -9.23
C GLU A 105 -5.06 0.15 -10.09
N LEU A 106 -4.10 1.08 -10.10
CA LEU A 106 -4.16 2.32 -10.86
C LEU A 106 -2.94 2.42 -11.77
N ARG A 107 -3.16 2.91 -13.00
CA ARG A 107 -2.15 3.02 -14.04
C ARG A 107 -1.93 4.47 -14.44
N GLN A 108 -0.74 4.77 -14.94
CA GLN A 108 -0.38 6.09 -15.46
C GLN A 108 -1.34 6.50 -16.59
N ASP A 109 -1.91 7.70 -16.47
CA ASP A 109 -2.95 8.18 -17.38
C ASP A 109 -2.43 9.03 -18.56
N TYR A 110 -1.13 9.28 -18.60
CA TYR A 110 -0.49 10.11 -19.65
C TYR A 110 -1.22 11.45 -19.90
N GLY A 111 -1.89 12.00 -18.88
CA GLY A 111 -2.66 13.24 -18.94
C GLY A 111 -4.08 13.08 -19.51
N SER A 112 -4.57 11.86 -19.63
CA SER A 112 -5.94 11.54 -20.05
C SER A 112 -6.49 10.36 -19.25
N PRO A 113 -7.23 10.59 -18.16
CA PRO A 113 -7.77 9.52 -17.31
C PRO A 113 -8.60 8.48 -18.08
N ASP A 114 -9.29 8.89 -19.15
CA ASP A 114 -10.15 7.99 -19.92
C ASP A 114 -9.41 7.07 -20.90
N LEU A 115 -8.28 7.55 -21.47
CA LEU A 115 -7.58 6.85 -22.54
C LEU A 115 -6.10 6.58 -22.25
N GLY A 116 -5.50 7.35 -21.35
CA GLY A 116 -4.07 7.25 -21.08
C GLY A 116 -3.67 5.94 -20.43
N THR A 117 -4.55 5.35 -19.61
CA THR A 117 -4.33 4.02 -19.03
C THR A 117 -4.34 2.92 -20.09
N CYS A 118 -5.12 3.10 -21.18
CA CYS A 118 -5.05 2.21 -22.33
C CYS A 118 -3.72 2.35 -23.09
N LEU A 119 -3.20 3.58 -23.17
CA LEU A 119 -1.87 3.84 -23.74
C LEU A 119 -0.78 3.21 -22.85
N GLU A 120 -0.88 3.36 -21.53
CA GLU A 120 0.02 2.71 -20.57
C GLU A 120 0.09 1.21 -20.80
N SER A 121 -1.06 0.55 -20.92
CA SER A 121 -1.13 -0.89 -21.22
C SER A 121 -0.47 -1.27 -22.55
N LEU A 122 -0.39 -0.36 -23.52
CA LEU A 122 0.23 -0.63 -24.84
C LEU A 122 1.74 -0.40 -24.86
N ILE A 123 2.22 0.68 -24.24
CA ILE A 123 3.61 1.13 -24.38
C ILE A 123 4.42 0.99 -23.07
N GLY A 124 3.81 0.44 -22.01
CA GLY A 124 4.37 0.43 -20.68
C GLY A 124 4.17 1.74 -19.95
N GLY A 125 4.46 1.76 -18.67
CA GLY A 125 4.28 2.92 -17.83
C GLY A 125 4.34 2.58 -16.36
N ASN A 126 3.97 3.54 -15.54
CA ASN A 126 3.96 3.35 -14.10
C ASN A 126 2.57 2.90 -13.64
N HIS A 127 2.54 1.95 -12.71
CA HIS A 127 1.31 1.52 -12.07
C HIS A 127 1.52 1.28 -10.57
N PHE A 128 0.44 1.16 -9.82
CA PHE A 128 0.52 0.76 -8.43
C PHE A 128 -0.74 0.04 -7.94
N ARG A 129 -0.54 -0.89 -7.01
CA ARG A 129 -1.58 -1.58 -6.25
C ARG A 129 -1.69 -0.99 -4.86
N VAL A 130 -2.89 -0.99 -4.29
CA VAL A 130 -3.18 -0.35 -3.01
C VAL A 130 -3.68 -1.36 -1.98
N TYR A 131 -3.10 -1.30 -0.77
CA TYR A 131 -3.48 -2.09 0.39
C TYR A 131 -3.72 -1.17 1.58
N ARG A 132 -4.81 -1.38 2.33
CA ARG A 132 -5.19 -0.53 3.46
C ARG A 132 -4.87 -1.21 4.79
N GLN A 133 -4.15 -0.52 5.67
CA GLN A 133 -3.88 -0.97 7.03
C GLN A 133 -5.03 -0.57 7.95
N ASN A 134 -6.01 -1.48 8.14
CA ASN A 134 -7.24 -1.22 8.88
C ASN A 134 -7.68 -2.36 9.81
N GLY A 135 -6.80 -3.30 10.08
CA GLY A 135 -7.09 -4.43 10.96
C GLY A 135 -7.06 -4.09 12.44
N ALA A 136 -7.58 -4.99 13.25
CA ALA A 136 -7.78 -4.77 14.68
C ALA A 136 -6.47 -4.60 15.48
N LEU A 137 -5.35 -5.12 14.98
CA LEU A 137 -4.04 -5.03 15.64
C LEU A 137 -3.28 -3.76 15.28
N ALA A 138 -3.48 -3.22 14.07
CA ALA A 138 -2.82 -2.02 13.57
C ALA A 138 -3.74 -1.25 12.61
N ASN A 139 -4.61 -0.40 13.14
CA ASN A 139 -5.55 0.41 12.37
C ASN A 139 -5.03 1.85 12.24
N SER A 140 -4.13 2.10 11.30
CA SER A 140 -3.65 3.46 10.99
C SER A 140 -4.52 4.14 9.92
N GLY A 141 -5.22 3.36 9.09
CA GLY A 141 -5.87 3.84 7.87
C GLY A 141 -4.90 4.17 6.75
N ALA A 142 -3.58 3.99 6.94
CA ALA A 142 -2.58 4.22 5.91
C ALA A 142 -2.81 3.33 4.70
N LEU A 143 -2.43 3.84 3.51
CA LEU A 143 -2.46 3.11 2.26
C LEU A 143 -1.04 2.75 1.86
N PHE A 144 -0.78 1.46 1.74
CA PHE A 144 0.49 0.91 1.26
C PHE A 144 0.37 0.65 -0.23
N LEU A 145 1.32 1.13 -1.01
CA LEU A 145 1.34 1.05 -2.45
C LEU A 145 2.53 0.19 -2.90
N ALA A 146 2.25 -0.81 -3.74
CA ALA A 146 3.26 -1.50 -4.53
C ALA A 146 3.35 -0.76 -5.87
N VAL A 147 4.42 0.01 -6.07
CA VAL A 147 4.60 0.87 -7.25
C VAL A 147 5.71 0.31 -8.12
N SER A 148 5.46 0.21 -9.42
CA SER A 148 6.43 -0.29 -10.39
C SER A 148 6.24 0.32 -11.77
N GLN A 149 7.34 0.34 -12.54
CA GLN A 149 7.37 0.73 -13.96
C GLN A 149 7.41 -0.52 -14.82
N GLU A 150 6.45 -0.65 -15.75
CA GLU A 150 6.30 -1.79 -16.65
C GLU A 150 6.85 -1.52 -18.03
N GLU A 151 7.25 -2.62 -18.73
CA GLU A 151 7.51 -2.70 -20.15
C GLU A 151 6.18 -2.68 -20.96
N PRO A 152 6.25 -2.45 -22.30
CA PRO A 152 5.08 -2.57 -23.17
C PRO A 152 4.44 -3.96 -23.16
N VAL A 153 3.18 -4.06 -23.59
CA VAL A 153 2.46 -5.34 -23.76
C VAL A 153 3.22 -6.36 -24.63
N THR A 154 4.04 -5.89 -25.57
CA THR A 154 4.89 -6.76 -26.41
C THR A 154 5.93 -7.53 -25.59
N ASP A 155 6.26 -7.03 -24.42
CA ASP A 155 7.21 -7.60 -23.47
C ASP A 155 6.51 -8.11 -22.21
N ASN A 156 5.24 -8.54 -22.34
CA ASN A 156 4.38 -9.13 -21.32
C ASN A 156 4.11 -8.26 -20.06
N HIS A 157 4.27 -6.94 -20.14
CA HIS A 157 4.20 -6.05 -18.98
C HIS A 157 5.19 -6.43 -17.87
N ASP A 158 6.34 -7.01 -18.22
CA ASP A 158 7.38 -7.27 -17.23
C ASP A 158 7.88 -5.96 -16.63
N ILE A 159 8.38 -6.02 -15.41
CA ILE A 159 8.93 -4.82 -14.76
C ILE A 159 10.28 -4.48 -15.40
N ILE A 160 10.48 -3.22 -15.81
CA ILE A 160 11.74 -2.76 -16.37
C ILE A 160 12.91 -2.94 -15.38
N PRO A 161 14.18 -3.01 -15.84
CA PRO A 161 15.33 -3.01 -14.95
C PRO A 161 15.28 -1.84 -13.96
N ASN A 162 15.39 -2.12 -12.65
CA ASN A 162 15.23 -1.15 -11.56
C ASN A 162 13.81 -0.54 -11.44
N GLY A 163 12.79 -1.16 -12.06
CA GLY A 163 11.47 -0.58 -12.23
C GLY A 163 10.73 -0.27 -10.93
N TYR A 164 10.99 -1.00 -9.84
CA TYR A 164 10.41 -0.69 -8.54
C TYR A 164 10.92 0.63 -7.96
N ASN A 165 12.22 0.91 -8.06
CA ASN A 165 12.77 2.18 -7.56
C ASN A 165 12.40 3.34 -8.51
N LEU A 166 12.47 3.12 -9.83
CA LEU A 166 12.13 4.14 -10.83
C LEU A 166 10.65 4.52 -10.79
N GLY A 167 9.75 3.54 -10.70
CA GLY A 167 8.31 3.76 -10.60
C GLY A 167 7.94 4.52 -9.32
N ARG A 168 8.49 4.09 -8.17
CA ARG A 168 8.35 4.81 -6.89
C ARG A 168 8.77 6.28 -7.03
N ASP A 169 9.97 6.51 -7.53
CA ASP A 169 10.54 7.86 -7.60
C ASP A 169 9.75 8.75 -8.57
N ALA A 170 9.28 8.21 -9.69
CA ALA A 170 8.42 8.92 -10.66
C ALA A 170 7.06 9.30 -10.04
N LEU A 171 6.39 8.37 -9.33
CA LEU A 171 5.15 8.66 -8.62
C LEU A 171 5.36 9.77 -7.58
N VAL A 172 6.42 9.68 -6.77
CA VAL A 172 6.73 10.67 -5.73
C VAL A 172 7.02 12.04 -6.34
N GLN A 173 7.74 12.08 -7.46
CA GLN A 173 7.99 13.33 -8.20
C GLN A 173 6.69 13.98 -8.68
N ALA A 174 5.75 13.20 -9.17
CA ALA A 174 4.43 13.70 -9.59
C ALA A 174 3.54 14.15 -8.41
N ALA A 175 3.72 13.52 -7.25
CA ALA A 175 2.89 13.75 -6.07
C ALA A 175 3.31 14.97 -5.25
N VAL A 176 4.62 15.22 -5.10
CA VAL A 176 5.16 16.23 -4.16
C VAL A 176 4.82 17.64 -4.61
N GLY A 177 4.36 18.47 -3.66
CA GLY A 177 3.97 19.85 -3.90
C GLY A 177 2.45 20.00 -4.01
N VAL A 178 2.00 20.89 -4.86
CA VAL A 178 0.57 21.19 -5.05
C VAL A 178 0.07 20.56 -6.33
N THR A 179 -0.97 19.71 -6.21
CA THR A 179 -1.67 19.10 -7.34
C THR A 179 -3.17 19.39 -7.24
N THR A 180 -3.90 19.24 -8.34
CA THR A 180 -5.34 19.56 -8.36
C THR A 180 -6.07 18.65 -9.33
N HIS A 181 -7.22 18.10 -8.91
CA HIS A 181 -8.14 17.38 -9.76
C HIS A 181 -9.60 17.64 -9.30
N ASN A 182 -10.55 17.74 -10.24
CA ASN A 182 -11.98 17.97 -9.96
C ASN A 182 -12.27 19.08 -8.94
N GLY A 183 -11.50 20.18 -9.00
CA GLY A 183 -11.66 21.31 -8.10
C GLY A 183 -11.14 21.09 -6.68
N VAL A 184 -10.53 19.95 -6.39
CA VAL A 184 -9.86 19.66 -5.11
C VAL A 184 -8.37 19.89 -5.28
N SER A 185 -7.80 20.73 -4.40
CA SER A 185 -6.36 21.00 -4.36
C SER A 185 -5.72 20.24 -3.21
N TYR A 186 -4.57 19.63 -3.49
CA TYR A 186 -3.79 18.86 -2.53
C TYR A 186 -2.42 19.46 -2.34
N THR A 187 -1.88 19.35 -1.13
CA THR A 187 -0.46 19.59 -0.83
C THR A 187 0.13 18.29 -0.29
N THR A 188 1.14 17.76 -0.97
CA THR A 188 1.82 16.51 -0.60
C THR A 188 3.25 16.78 -0.16
N THR A 189 3.62 16.25 1.00
CA THR A 189 5.01 16.18 1.49
C THR A 189 5.50 14.75 1.50
N ALA A 190 6.80 14.55 1.28
CA ALA A 190 7.43 13.24 1.24
C ALA A 190 8.57 13.15 2.28
N GLU A 191 8.70 11.96 2.87
CA GLU A 191 9.80 11.58 3.75
C GLU A 191 10.32 10.20 3.32
N THR A 192 11.65 10.02 3.25
CA THR A 192 12.25 8.73 2.93
C THR A 192 12.38 7.87 4.18
N LEU A 193 11.80 6.69 4.16
CA LEU A 193 11.97 5.65 5.16
C LEU A 193 13.15 4.77 4.73
N VAL A 194 14.32 5.05 5.28
CA VAL A 194 15.58 4.41 4.87
C VAL A 194 15.73 3.03 5.51
N GLY A 195 16.07 2.02 4.69
CA GLY A 195 16.40 0.68 5.17
C GLY A 195 15.24 -0.07 5.81
N ILE A 196 14.00 0.21 5.39
CA ILE A 196 12.79 -0.40 5.94
C ILE A 196 12.54 -1.80 5.36
N MET A 197 13.14 -2.09 4.22
CA MET A 197 13.14 -3.40 3.55
C MET A 197 14.57 -3.89 3.34
N PRO A 198 14.81 -5.22 3.20
CA PRO A 198 16.09 -5.74 2.76
C PRO A 198 16.46 -5.21 1.36
N VAL A 199 17.71 -4.79 1.20
CA VAL A 199 18.27 -4.41 -0.10
C VAL A 199 18.52 -5.63 -0.96
N GLY A 200 18.25 -5.56 -2.25
CA GLY A 200 18.50 -6.63 -3.21
C GLY A 200 17.22 -7.24 -3.77
N SER A 201 17.33 -8.37 -4.43
CA SER A 201 16.23 -9.03 -5.15
C SER A 201 15.69 -10.31 -4.46
N THR A 202 16.16 -10.63 -3.27
CA THR A 202 15.72 -11.85 -2.56
C THR A 202 14.24 -11.73 -2.18
N GLY A 203 13.42 -12.65 -2.70
CA GLY A 203 11.96 -12.65 -2.49
C GLY A 203 11.19 -11.63 -3.32
N VAL A 204 11.90 -10.80 -4.11
CA VAL A 204 11.28 -9.78 -4.96
C VAL A 204 10.89 -10.39 -6.31
N ASN A 205 9.67 -10.10 -6.75
CA ASN A 205 9.15 -10.55 -8.05
C ASN A 205 10.04 -10.06 -9.20
N HIS A 206 10.05 -10.79 -10.31
CA HIS A 206 10.93 -10.59 -11.47
C HIS A 206 12.45 -10.61 -11.15
N GLY A 207 12.87 -10.90 -9.90
CA GLY A 207 14.28 -10.88 -9.50
C GLY A 207 14.95 -9.51 -9.56
N ILE A 208 14.16 -8.44 -9.58
CA ILE A 208 14.63 -7.04 -9.67
C ILE A 208 15.01 -6.53 -8.27
N ALA A 209 16.22 -5.99 -8.15
CA ALA A 209 16.70 -5.48 -6.88
C ALA A 209 16.00 -4.17 -6.47
N VAL A 210 15.72 -4.06 -5.17
CA VAL A 210 15.24 -2.83 -4.51
C VAL A 210 16.33 -2.21 -3.65
N ASP A 211 16.25 -0.90 -3.45
CA ASP A 211 17.21 -0.13 -2.63
C ASP A 211 16.92 -0.20 -1.11
N GLY A 212 15.84 -0.87 -0.73
CA GLY A 212 15.43 -1.06 0.66
C GLY A 212 14.67 0.12 1.26
N ASN A 213 14.36 1.15 0.49
CA ASN A 213 13.67 2.34 0.96
C ASN A 213 12.20 2.35 0.55
N ALA A 214 11.35 2.97 1.39
CA ALA A 214 10.01 3.37 1.02
C ALA A 214 9.86 4.89 1.17
N ILE A 215 8.89 5.48 0.47
CA ILE A 215 8.59 6.90 0.59
C ILE A 215 7.23 7.07 1.31
N PHE A 216 7.27 7.87 2.35
CA PHE A 216 6.11 8.18 3.18
C PHE A 216 5.53 9.53 2.75
N LEU A 217 4.31 9.53 2.24
CA LEU A 217 3.60 10.70 1.75
C LEU A 217 2.56 11.16 2.77
N THR A 218 2.54 12.46 3.08
CA THR A 218 1.43 13.07 3.81
C THR A 218 0.71 14.04 2.89
N VAL A 219 -0.58 13.76 2.64
CA VAL A 219 -1.42 14.49 1.69
C VAL A 219 -2.45 15.31 2.45
N ARG A 220 -2.51 16.62 2.17
CA ARG A 220 -3.48 17.55 2.73
C ARG A 220 -4.35 18.12 1.63
N ILE A 221 -5.67 18.18 1.89
CA ILE A 221 -6.60 18.97 1.08
C ILE A 221 -6.50 20.41 1.57
N ASN A 222 -6.33 21.34 0.63
CA ASN A 222 -6.19 22.79 0.91
C ASN A 222 -7.54 23.49 1.11
#